data_202c8d83c6514c7987c6590a88f9e8fe
#
_entry.id   202c8d83c6514c7987c6590a88f9e8fe
#
_cell.length_a   1.000
_cell.length_b   1.000
_cell.length_c   1.000
_cell.angle_alpha   90.00
_cell.angle_beta   90.00
_cell.angle_gamma   90.00
#
_symmetry.space_group_name_H-M   'P 1'
#
loop_
_entity.id
_entity.type
_entity.pdbx_description
1 polymer ?
#
loop_
_entity_poly.entity_id
_entity_poly.type
_entity_poly.pdbx_seq_one_letter_code
_entity_poly.pdbx_strand_id
1 'polypeptide(L)'
;LYKTIPVIYGSSQITETIALRFRGQLQENSKISAFHNIVPEMNHNEIEGWKQNTNNYSIIWLQDEIDHPQIQKRMNISRKILEEMNIKNYVLKTNGSIFIERFLKLIILTDWITFYLAIKNNVDPSPVNTISKLKKMLK
;
A
#
# COMPACT_ATOMS: atom_id res chain seq x y z
N LEU A 1 5.07 -2.72 9.12
CA LEU A 1 5.75 -1.95 8.07
C LEU A 1 7.14 -1.44 8.47
N TYR A 2 7.42 -1.35 9.78
CA TYR A 2 8.73 -0.91 10.27
C TYR A 2 9.84 -1.86 9.83
N LYS A 3 10.91 -1.28 9.25
CA LYS A 3 12.06 -2.01 8.69
C LYS A 3 11.70 -2.97 7.53
N THR A 4 10.62 -2.71 6.81
CA THR A 4 10.25 -3.45 5.60
C THR A 4 9.97 -2.50 4.45
N ILE A 5 9.92 -3.02 3.24
CA ILE A 5 9.50 -2.32 2.03
C ILE A 5 8.03 -2.66 1.80
N PRO A 6 7.09 -1.72 1.97
CA PRO A 6 5.69 -1.98 1.74
C PRO A 6 5.36 -2.14 0.26
N VAL A 7 4.59 -3.17 -0.07
CA VAL A 7 3.94 -3.34 -1.37
C VAL A 7 2.43 -3.34 -1.15
N ILE A 8 1.74 -2.46 -1.84
CA ILE A 8 0.32 -2.17 -1.63
C ILE A 8 -0.47 -2.73 -2.79
N TYR A 9 -1.43 -3.60 -2.51
CA TYR A 9 -2.35 -4.14 -3.51
C TYR A 9 -3.74 -3.59 -3.32
N GLY A 10 -4.25 -2.91 -4.36
CA GLY A 10 -5.62 -2.43 -4.44
C GLY A 10 -6.45 -3.20 -5.46
N SER A 11 -7.76 -2.95 -5.48
CA SER A 11 -8.64 -3.37 -6.57
C SER A 11 -8.62 -2.35 -7.70
N SER A 12 -8.79 -2.79 -8.92
CA SER A 12 -8.80 -1.93 -10.11
C SER A 12 -9.95 -0.91 -10.15
N GLN A 13 -10.94 -1.04 -9.31
CA GLN A 13 -12.14 -0.19 -9.34
C GLN A 13 -12.13 0.94 -8.30
N ILE A 14 -11.73 0.64 -7.08
CA ILE A 14 -11.95 1.54 -5.94
C ILE A 14 -10.64 1.88 -5.25
N THR A 15 -9.86 0.88 -4.87
CA THR A 15 -8.71 1.07 -4.00
C THR A 15 -7.40 1.30 -4.73
N GLU A 16 -7.37 1.24 -6.07
CA GLU A 16 -6.18 1.56 -6.89
C GLU A 16 -5.67 2.98 -6.62
N THR A 17 -6.55 3.97 -6.70
CA THR A 17 -6.18 5.38 -6.46
C THR A 17 -5.65 5.59 -5.04
N ILE A 18 -6.23 4.88 -4.05
CA ILE A 18 -5.77 4.93 -2.67
C ILE A 18 -4.41 4.25 -2.54
N ALA A 19 -4.19 3.12 -3.22
CA ALA A 19 -2.90 2.42 -3.22
C ALA A 19 -1.78 3.31 -3.80
N LEU A 20 -2.05 3.97 -4.93
CA LEU A 20 -1.14 4.93 -5.55
C LEU A 20 -0.81 6.09 -4.59
N ARG A 21 -1.84 6.69 -3.97
CA ARG A 21 -1.67 7.79 -3.01
C ARG A 21 -0.90 7.33 -1.77
N PHE A 22 -1.27 6.21 -1.18
CA PHE A 22 -0.63 5.66 0.02
C PHE A 22 0.85 5.37 -0.21
N ARG A 23 1.21 4.80 -1.36
CA ARG A 23 2.60 4.66 -1.77
C ARG A 23 3.33 6.01 -1.75
N GLY A 24 2.75 7.04 -2.38
CA GLY A 24 3.32 8.40 -2.39
C GLY A 24 3.52 8.95 -0.98
N GLN A 25 2.52 8.79 -0.11
CA GLN A 25 2.59 9.24 1.28
C GLN A 25 3.67 8.49 2.10
N LEU A 26 3.84 7.19 1.89
CA LEU A 26 4.94 6.44 2.51
C LEU A 26 6.31 6.98 2.10
N GLN A 27 6.47 7.33 0.83
CA GLN A 27 7.70 7.91 0.29
C GLN A 27 7.93 9.34 0.81
N GLU A 28 6.90 10.18 0.82
CA GLU A 28 7.01 11.58 1.23
C GLU A 28 7.05 11.77 2.74
N ASN A 29 6.18 11.10 3.51
CA ASN A 29 6.10 11.29 4.96
C ASN A 29 7.05 10.37 5.71
N SER A 30 7.02 9.06 5.39
CA SER A 30 7.80 8.06 6.13
C SER A 30 9.22 7.87 5.62
N LYS A 31 9.59 8.51 4.49
CA LYS A 31 10.91 8.47 3.85
C LYS A 31 11.38 7.05 3.50
N ILE A 32 10.47 6.18 3.13
CA ILE A 32 10.76 4.78 2.75
C ILE A 32 10.33 4.50 1.32
N SER A 33 11.04 3.60 0.66
CA SER A 33 10.59 3.06 -0.62
C SER A 33 9.32 2.24 -0.43
N ALA A 34 8.36 2.39 -1.33
CA ALA A 34 7.14 1.62 -1.36
C ALA A 34 6.69 1.40 -2.81
N PHE A 35 5.97 0.32 -3.05
CA PHE A 35 5.46 -0.05 -4.36
C PHE A 35 3.97 -0.32 -4.29
N HIS A 36 3.29 -0.34 -5.44
CA HIS A 36 1.89 -0.72 -5.50
C HIS A 36 1.60 -1.43 -6.82
N ASN A 37 0.60 -2.28 -6.79
CA ASN A 37 -0.01 -2.87 -7.97
C ASN A 37 -1.49 -3.15 -7.70
N ILE A 38 -2.19 -3.65 -8.69
CA ILE A 38 -3.63 -3.91 -8.60
C ILE A 38 -3.96 -5.39 -8.81
N VAL A 39 -5.06 -5.82 -8.21
CA VAL A 39 -5.69 -7.10 -8.49
C VAL A 39 -6.77 -6.86 -9.57
N PRO A 40 -6.77 -7.60 -10.70
CA PRO A 40 -6.10 -8.90 -10.87
C PRO A 40 -4.69 -8.87 -11.49
N GLU A 41 -4.15 -7.72 -11.88
CA GLU A 41 -2.89 -7.64 -12.65
C GLU A 41 -1.72 -8.35 -11.95
N MET A 42 -1.54 -8.12 -10.65
CA MET A 42 -0.45 -8.77 -9.90
C MET A 42 -0.52 -10.32 -9.94
N ASN A 43 -1.68 -10.89 -10.21
CA ASN A 43 -1.85 -12.34 -10.30
C ASN A 43 -1.30 -12.94 -11.61
N HIS A 44 -0.98 -12.13 -12.62
CA HIS A 44 -0.46 -12.61 -13.90
C HIS A 44 1.06 -12.86 -13.87
N ASN A 45 1.79 -12.06 -13.09
CA ASN A 45 3.26 -12.09 -13.12
C ASN A 45 3.88 -11.90 -11.73
N GLU A 46 3.50 -10.88 -10.99
CA GLU A 46 4.17 -10.46 -9.77
C GLU A 46 4.08 -11.50 -8.64
N ILE A 47 2.98 -12.27 -8.59
CA ILE A 47 2.81 -13.34 -7.59
C ILE A 47 3.91 -14.41 -7.68
N GLU A 48 4.47 -14.67 -8.87
CA GLU A 48 5.60 -15.58 -9.06
C GLU A 48 6.92 -14.99 -8.54
N GLY A 49 7.06 -13.67 -8.58
CA GLY A 49 8.25 -12.96 -8.10
C GLY A 49 8.49 -13.07 -6.60
N TRP A 50 7.47 -13.45 -5.83
CA TRP A 50 7.55 -13.58 -4.37
C TRP A 50 8.26 -14.84 -3.87
N LYS A 51 8.72 -15.71 -4.77
CA LYS A 51 9.42 -16.96 -4.41
C LYS A 51 10.83 -16.76 -3.82
N GLN A 52 11.43 -15.58 -4.01
CA GLN A 52 12.80 -15.31 -3.55
C GLN A 52 12.89 -13.95 -2.84
N ASN A 53 13.78 -13.85 -1.85
CA ASN A 53 14.15 -12.60 -1.16
C ASN A 53 12.99 -11.82 -0.49
N THR A 54 12.10 -12.52 0.20
CA THR A 54 10.86 -11.95 0.74
C THR A 54 10.98 -11.30 2.12
N ASN A 55 12.08 -11.52 2.83
CA ASN A 55 12.23 -11.14 4.25
C ASN A 55 12.15 -9.63 4.52
N ASN A 56 12.43 -8.80 3.51
CA ASN A 56 12.46 -7.34 3.64
C ASN A 56 11.16 -6.67 3.20
N TYR A 57 10.15 -7.43 2.80
CA TYR A 57 8.88 -6.90 2.30
C TYR A 57 7.74 -7.12 3.28
N SER A 58 6.73 -6.28 3.13
CA SER A 58 5.43 -6.45 3.77
C SER A 58 4.33 -6.08 2.78
N ILE A 59 3.27 -6.87 2.73
CA ILE A 59 2.16 -6.66 1.82
C ILE A 59 1.02 -5.98 2.56
N ILE A 60 0.39 -5.01 1.91
CA ILE A 60 -0.81 -4.33 2.41
C ILE A 60 -1.91 -4.51 1.37
N TRP A 61 -2.97 -5.17 1.74
CA TRP A 61 -4.17 -5.35 0.93
C TRP A 61 -5.19 -4.28 1.28
N LEU A 62 -5.57 -3.45 0.31
CA LEU A 62 -6.65 -2.49 0.45
C LEU A 62 -7.93 -3.12 -0.09
N GLN A 63 -8.92 -3.35 0.76
CA GLN A 63 -10.18 -3.99 0.41
C GLN A 63 -11.36 -3.05 0.68
N ASP A 64 -12.22 -2.89 -0.30
CA ASP A 64 -13.54 -2.31 -0.12
C ASP A 64 -14.58 -3.43 0.00
N GLU A 65 -15.59 -3.26 0.84
CA GLU A 65 -16.65 -4.27 1.02
C GLU A 65 -17.48 -4.51 -0.24
N ILE A 66 -17.54 -3.53 -1.15
CA ILE A 66 -18.25 -3.62 -2.43
C ILE A 66 -17.36 -4.01 -3.62
N ASP A 67 -16.10 -4.34 -3.39
CA ASP A 67 -15.26 -4.91 -4.45
C ASP A 67 -15.96 -6.13 -5.07
N HIS A 68 -15.83 -6.28 -6.38
CA HIS A 68 -16.43 -7.41 -7.08
C HIS A 68 -16.05 -8.74 -6.40
N PRO A 69 -16.99 -9.69 -6.19
CA PRO A 69 -16.72 -10.94 -5.44
C PRO A 69 -15.50 -11.72 -5.93
N GLN A 70 -15.23 -11.71 -7.24
CA GLN A 70 -14.04 -12.36 -7.82
C GLN A 70 -12.74 -11.64 -7.42
N ILE A 71 -12.75 -10.33 -7.27
CA ILE A 71 -11.59 -9.58 -6.79
C ILE A 71 -11.33 -9.89 -5.31
N GLN A 72 -12.38 -9.87 -4.49
CA GLN A 72 -12.27 -10.25 -3.07
C GLN A 72 -11.71 -11.68 -2.92
N LYS A 73 -12.22 -12.63 -3.74
CA LYS A 73 -11.74 -14.01 -3.75
C LYS A 73 -10.28 -14.10 -4.16
N ARG A 74 -9.86 -13.39 -5.21
CA ARG A 74 -8.46 -13.34 -5.66
C ARG A 74 -7.55 -12.78 -4.59
N MET A 75 -7.90 -11.65 -3.98
CA MET A 75 -7.11 -11.06 -2.89
C MET A 75 -6.94 -12.05 -1.72
N ASN A 76 -8.01 -12.71 -1.31
CA ASN A 76 -7.96 -13.67 -0.20
C ASN A 76 -7.11 -14.90 -0.52
N ILE A 77 -7.16 -15.43 -1.74
CA ILE A 77 -6.35 -16.57 -2.18
C ILE A 77 -4.88 -16.13 -2.28
N SER A 78 -4.59 -15.01 -2.96
CA SER A 78 -3.22 -14.53 -3.12
C SER A 78 -2.58 -14.23 -1.77
N ARG A 79 -3.32 -13.62 -0.83
CA ARG A 79 -2.85 -13.40 0.54
C ARG A 79 -2.44 -14.69 1.22
N LYS A 80 -3.26 -15.74 1.15
CA LYS A 80 -2.93 -17.06 1.73
C LYS A 80 -1.66 -17.65 1.13
N ILE A 81 -1.53 -17.59 -0.20
CA ILE A 81 -0.31 -18.07 -0.90
C ILE A 81 0.93 -17.32 -0.39
N LEU A 82 0.84 -16.01 -0.22
CA LEU A 82 1.97 -15.21 0.27
C LEU A 82 2.24 -15.44 1.78
N GLU A 83 1.20 -15.74 2.57
CA GLU A 83 1.37 -16.16 3.98
C GLU A 83 2.11 -17.50 4.10
N GLU A 84 1.81 -18.46 3.22
CA GLU A 84 2.53 -19.75 3.14
C GLU A 84 4.02 -19.56 2.79
N MET A 85 4.36 -18.48 2.08
CA MET A 85 5.74 -18.06 1.79
C MET A 85 6.40 -17.27 2.94
N ASN A 86 5.76 -17.17 4.12
CA ASN A 86 6.19 -16.39 5.28
C ASN A 86 6.31 -14.86 5.03
N ILE A 87 5.61 -14.34 4.04
CA ILE A 87 5.57 -12.90 3.79
C ILE A 87 4.56 -12.25 4.76
N LYS A 88 4.96 -11.13 5.37
CA LYS A 88 4.07 -10.38 6.27
C LYS A 88 2.94 -9.73 5.49
N ASN A 89 1.71 -10.06 5.85
CA ASN A 89 0.50 -9.53 5.21
C ASN A 89 -0.34 -8.72 6.19
N TYR A 90 -0.86 -7.59 5.73
CA TYR A 90 -1.80 -6.72 6.45
C TYR A 90 -3.00 -6.44 5.56
N VAL A 91 -4.20 -6.39 6.14
CA VAL A 91 -5.42 -6.05 5.43
C VAL A 91 -5.98 -4.77 6.02
N LEU A 92 -6.17 -3.76 5.18
CA LEU A 92 -6.92 -2.55 5.50
C LEU A 92 -8.25 -2.63 4.77
N LYS A 93 -9.30 -2.89 5.52
CA LYS A 93 -10.65 -3.05 4.98
C LYS A 93 -11.50 -1.85 5.35
N THR A 94 -12.26 -1.34 4.39
CA THR A 94 -13.23 -0.29 4.61
C THR A 94 -14.66 -0.81 4.47
N ASN A 95 -15.57 -0.14 5.15
CA ASN A 95 -17.01 -0.36 5.10
C ASN A 95 -17.74 0.99 5.21
N GLY A 96 -19.00 1.03 4.81
CA GLY A 96 -19.82 2.24 4.90
C GLY A 96 -20.91 2.26 3.85
N SER A 97 -21.95 3.06 4.10
CA SER A 97 -23.16 3.09 3.30
C SER A 97 -22.98 3.72 1.92
N ILE A 98 -22.05 4.67 1.79
CA ILE A 98 -21.79 5.37 0.53
C ILE A 98 -20.31 5.34 0.16
N PHE A 99 -20.03 5.46 -1.14
CA PHE A 99 -18.67 5.40 -1.68
C PHE A 99 -17.72 6.38 -1.01
N ILE A 100 -18.12 7.66 -0.89
CA ILE A 100 -17.24 8.70 -0.36
C ILE A 100 -16.84 8.45 1.10
N GLU A 101 -17.74 7.88 1.89
CA GLU A 101 -17.44 7.50 3.28
C GLU A 101 -16.33 6.44 3.32
N ARG A 102 -16.48 5.37 2.55
CA ARG A 102 -15.50 4.28 2.48
C ARG A 102 -14.15 4.75 1.97
N PHE A 103 -14.19 5.58 0.92
CA PHE A 103 -12.99 6.16 0.30
C PHE A 103 -12.22 7.03 1.29
N LEU A 104 -12.89 7.96 1.98
CA LEU A 104 -12.27 8.85 2.96
C LEU A 104 -11.76 8.09 4.19
N LYS A 105 -12.46 7.06 4.65
CA LYS A 105 -11.98 6.21 5.75
C LYS A 105 -10.61 5.58 5.44
N LEU A 106 -10.43 5.03 4.24
CA LEU A 106 -9.13 4.46 3.83
C LEU A 106 -8.06 5.54 3.68
N ILE A 107 -8.40 6.70 3.13
CA ILE A 107 -7.45 7.82 3.02
C ILE A 107 -6.97 8.23 4.41
N ILE A 108 -7.87 8.52 5.33
CA ILE A 108 -7.53 8.95 6.69
C ILE A 108 -6.69 7.88 7.40
N LEU A 109 -7.08 6.62 7.28
CA LEU A 109 -6.34 5.51 7.89
C LEU A 109 -4.90 5.41 7.33
N THR A 110 -4.75 5.48 6.01
CA THR A 110 -3.44 5.40 5.37
C THR A 110 -2.57 6.61 5.68
N ASP A 111 -3.13 7.81 5.82
CA ASP A 111 -2.41 9.02 6.23
C ASP A 111 -1.85 8.87 7.65
N TRP A 112 -2.67 8.41 8.60
CA TRP A 112 -2.20 8.14 9.95
C TRP A 112 -1.11 7.06 10.01
N ILE A 113 -1.24 6.00 9.20
CA ILE A 113 -0.19 4.97 9.11
C ILE A 113 1.14 5.59 8.68
N THR A 114 1.14 6.46 7.65
CA THR A 114 2.39 7.09 7.17
C THR A 114 2.99 8.02 8.21
N PHE A 115 2.16 8.78 8.92
CA PHE A 115 2.59 9.68 9.98
C PHE A 115 3.24 8.92 11.15
N TYR A 116 2.56 7.91 11.69
CA TYR A 116 3.11 7.12 12.78
C TYR A 116 4.35 6.30 12.38
N LEU A 117 4.41 5.87 11.12
CA LEU A 117 5.59 5.20 10.61
C LEU A 117 6.79 6.16 10.50
N ALA A 118 6.55 7.42 10.13
CA ALA A 118 7.59 8.47 10.16
C ALA A 118 8.16 8.64 11.58
N ILE A 119 7.28 8.76 12.58
CA ILE A 119 7.70 8.84 13.99
C ILE A 119 8.53 7.62 14.39
N LYS A 120 8.06 6.41 14.02
CA LYS A 120 8.75 5.16 14.34
C LYS A 120 10.10 5.01 13.63
N ASN A 121 10.24 5.60 12.44
CA ASN A 121 11.49 5.66 11.69
C ASN A 121 12.41 6.80 12.18
N ASN A 122 11.95 7.60 13.15
CA ASN A 122 12.65 8.77 13.66
C ASN A 122 12.98 9.80 12.56
N VAL A 123 12.02 10.04 11.66
CA VAL A 123 12.11 11.03 10.59
C VAL A 123 10.99 12.06 10.70
N ASP A 124 11.30 13.31 10.34
CA ASP A 124 10.28 14.36 10.22
C ASP A 124 9.48 14.15 8.91
N PRO A 125 8.15 14.02 8.98
CA PRO A 125 7.32 13.87 7.79
C PRO A 125 7.24 15.12 6.92
N SER A 126 7.46 16.32 7.49
CA SER A 126 7.18 17.59 6.81
C SER A 126 8.18 17.96 5.69
N PRO A 127 9.52 17.89 5.86
CA PRO A 127 10.43 18.35 4.83
C PRO A 127 10.55 17.40 3.66
N VAL A 128 10.53 17.96 2.44
CA VAL A 128 10.74 17.24 1.17
C VAL A 128 12.00 17.74 0.46
N ASN A 129 13.12 17.68 1.16
CA ASN A 129 14.39 18.31 0.74
C ASN A 129 14.87 17.84 -0.64
N THR A 130 14.77 16.55 -0.95
CA THR A 130 15.17 15.99 -2.24
C THR A 130 14.32 16.52 -3.38
N ILE A 131 12.99 16.59 -3.19
CA ILE A 131 12.07 17.18 -4.16
C ILE A 131 12.35 18.67 -4.35
N SER A 132 12.61 19.40 -3.27
CA SER A 132 12.96 20.82 -3.31
C SER A 132 14.28 21.06 -4.05
N LYS A 133 15.28 20.20 -3.85
CA LYS A 133 16.55 20.24 -4.59
C LYS A 133 16.32 20.01 -6.08
N LEU A 134 15.56 18.97 -6.47
CA LEU A 134 15.22 18.69 -7.86
C LEU A 134 14.56 19.91 -8.52
N LYS A 135 13.53 20.49 -7.87
CA LYS A 135 12.85 21.68 -8.39
C LYS A 135 13.76 22.90 -8.58
N LYS A 136 14.78 23.07 -7.72
CA LYS A 136 15.77 24.14 -7.88
C LYS A 136 16.71 23.90 -9.07
N MET A 137 17.03 22.64 -9.37
CA MET A 137 17.91 22.29 -10.49
C MET A 137 17.19 22.31 -11.86
N LEU A 138 15.87 22.32 -11.87
CA LEU A 138 15.04 22.43 -13.09
C LEU A 138 14.75 23.89 -13.49
N LYS A 139 15.10 24.86 -12.65
CA LYS A 139 15.01 26.31 -12.93
C LYS A 139 16.31 26.85 -13.51
#